data_1e12e912ca46ffd94d1fd96bc12d7e08
#
_entry.id   1e12e912ca46ffd94d1fd96bc12d7e08
#
_cell.length_a   1.000
_cell.length_b   1.000
_cell.length_c   1.000
_cell.angle_alpha   90.00
_cell.angle_beta   90.00
_cell.angle_gamma   90.00
#
_symmetry.space_group_name_H-M   'P 1'
#
loop_
_entity.id
_entity.type
_entity.pdbx_description
1 polymer ?
#
loop_
_entity_poly.entity_id
_entity_poly.type
_entity_poly.pdbx_seq_one_letter_code
_entity_poly.pdbx_strand_id
1 'polypeptide(L)'
;AGRRAVIHASGGRTYETYTTIEELEQMLGSGFIRTDRATLVAAKGIHAIGRQIELINGETLDYAHRRKRELKEQLRADWRQIAQSLPDSDAPATREDYQRHYASYDSAPFAFTDIEMVFNEKRAAVDWIFRYANEALARLEKKPLEQLIDRSFSSIFPNMDDKWLRVYERTALFGETLEIIDHSPEIDTDLKIICFPTFKGHCGCILF
;
A
#
# COMPACT_ATOMS: atom_id res chain seq x y z
N ALA A 1 -37.10 -3.77 -20.06
CA ALA A 1 -35.73 -4.27 -20.20
C ALA A 1 -34.95 -3.79 -18.96
N GLY A 2 -34.56 -4.72 -18.10
CA GLY A 2 -33.78 -4.42 -16.90
C GLY A 2 -32.41 -3.85 -17.29
N ARG A 3 -31.92 -2.85 -16.54
CA ARG A 3 -30.55 -2.34 -16.71
C ARG A 3 -29.60 -3.44 -16.27
N ARG A 4 -28.60 -3.75 -17.09
CA ARG A 4 -27.51 -4.68 -16.72
C ARG A 4 -26.42 -3.90 -16.01
N ALA A 5 -25.86 -4.49 -14.93
CA ALA A 5 -24.61 -4.06 -14.38
C ALA A 5 -23.48 -4.92 -14.95
N VAL A 6 -22.33 -4.31 -15.20
CA VAL A 6 -21.11 -4.97 -15.67
C VAL A 6 -20.09 -4.92 -14.54
N ILE A 7 -19.58 -6.09 -14.17
CA ILE A 7 -18.58 -6.25 -13.10
C ILE A 7 -17.23 -6.52 -13.75
N HIS A 8 -16.28 -5.62 -13.57
CA HIS A 8 -14.88 -5.79 -13.95
C HIS A 8 -14.11 -6.38 -12.77
N ALA A 9 -13.68 -7.62 -12.88
CA ALA A 9 -12.90 -8.29 -11.85
C ALA A 9 -11.40 -8.10 -12.06
N SER A 10 -10.64 -8.21 -10.98
CA SER A 10 -9.17 -8.28 -11.04
C SER A 10 -8.74 -9.43 -11.97
N GLY A 11 -7.78 -9.16 -12.87
CA GLY A 11 -7.38 -10.12 -13.91
C GLY A 11 -8.12 -9.99 -15.23
N GLY A 12 -8.85 -8.87 -15.45
CA GLY A 12 -9.44 -8.52 -16.75
C GLY A 12 -10.70 -9.28 -17.13
N ARG A 13 -11.26 -10.10 -16.24
CA ARG A 13 -12.53 -10.80 -16.47
C ARG A 13 -13.71 -9.87 -16.25
N THR A 14 -14.72 -9.99 -17.11
CA THR A 14 -15.95 -9.20 -17.05
C THR A 14 -17.16 -10.13 -16.89
N TYR A 15 -18.07 -9.74 -16.01
CA TYR A 15 -19.32 -10.46 -15.76
C TYR A 15 -20.50 -9.51 -15.91
N GLU A 16 -21.63 -10.03 -16.39
CA GLU A 16 -22.88 -9.28 -16.47
C GLU A 16 -23.88 -9.79 -15.44
N THR A 17 -24.63 -8.88 -14.81
CA THR A 17 -25.72 -9.21 -13.89
C THR A 17 -26.90 -8.27 -14.10
N TYR A 18 -28.08 -8.71 -13.72
CA TYR A 18 -29.31 -7.88 -13.69
C TYR A 18 -29.54 -7.21 -12.32
N THR A 19 -28.61 -7.43 -11.36
CA THR A 19 -28.65 -6.82 -10.04
C THR A 19 -28.42 -5.31 -10.17
N THR A 20 -29.18 -4.52 -9.45
CA THR A 20 -29.02 -3.05 -9.45
C THR A 20 -27.76 -2.62 -8.72
N ILE A 21 -27.28 -1.41 -8.99
CA ILE A 21 -26.10 -0.86 -8.27
C ILE A 21 -26.38 -0.74 -6.77
N GLU A 22 -27.62 -0.41 -6.39
CA GLU A 22 -28.06 -0.34 -4.99
C GLU A 22 -28.00 -1.70 -4.30
N GLU A 23 -28.45 -2.75 -4.95
CA GLU A 23 -28.38 -4.12 -4.43
C GLU A 23 -26.93 -4.60 -4.34
N LEU A 24 -26.10 -4.32 -5.37
CA LEU A 24 -24.68 -4.62 -5.34
C LEU A 24 -23.95 -3.89 -4.19
N GLU A 25 -24.26 -2.62 -3.96
CA GLU A 25 -23.71 -1.84 -2.87
C GLU A 25 -24.02 -2.48 -1.50
N GLN A 26 -25.26 -2.94 -1.31
CA GLN A 26 -25.69 -3.64 -0.08
C GLN A 26 -25.03 -5.01 0.07
N MET A 27 -24.92 -5.78 -1.02
CA MET A 27 -24.30 -7.11 -1.00
C MET A 27 -22.79 -7.08 -0.76
N LEU A 28 -22.10 -6.10 -1.36
CA LEU A 28 -20.65 -5.97 -1.26
C LEU A 28 -20.20 -5.27 0.03
N GLY A 29 -21.08 -4.49 0.65
CA GLY A 29 -20.85 -3.83 1.94
C GLY A 29 -19.69 -2.84 1.95
N SER A 30 -19.05 -2.69 3.10
CA SER A 30 -17.85 -1.86 3.27
C SER A 30 -16.69 -2.40 2.41
N GLY A 31 -15.87 -1.51 1.89
CA GLY A 31 -14.78 -1.86 0.96
C GLY A 31 -15.11 -1.55 -0.50
N PHE A 32 -16.36 -1.13 -0.80
CA PHE A 32 -16.74 -0.59 -2.10
C PHE A 32 -17.28 0.83 -1.95
N ILE A 33 -16.80 1.71 -2.82
CA ILE A 33 -17.15 3.13 -2.82
C ILE A 33 -18.01 3.43 -4.04
N ARG A 34 -19.18 4.04 -3.82
CA ARG A 34 -20.03 4.53 -4.89
C ARG A 34 -19.50 5.87 -5.39
N THR A 35 -18.93 5.89 -6.59
CA THR A 35 -18.28 7.08 -7.16
C THR A 35 -19.29 7.99 -7.85
N ASP A 36 -20.34 7.40 -8.42
CA ASP A 36 -21.51 8.08 -8.98
C ASP A 36 -22.76 7.20 -8.88
N ARG A 37 -23.87 7.61 -9.50
CA ARG A 37 -25.14 6.87 -9.43
C ARG A 37 -25.14 5.50 -10.13
N ALA A 38 -24.11 5.20 -10.93
CA ALA A 38 -24.03 4.00 -11.76
C ALA A 38 -22.75 3.21 -11.56
N THR A 39 -21.82 3.64 -10.70
CA THR A 39 -20.50 3.05 -10.57
C THR A 39 -20.16 2.78 -9.11
N LEU A 40 -19.75 1.55 -8.82
CA LEU A 40 -19.14 1.09 -7.58
C LEU A 40 -17.70 0.67 -7.85
N VAL A 41 -16.76 1.07 -7.01
CA VAL A 41 -15.35 0.73 -7.12
C VAL A 41 -14.84 0.16 -5.81
N ALA A 42 -14.09 -0.93 -5.88
CA ALA A 42 -13.41 -1.44 -4.69
C ALA A 42 -12.42 -0.40 -4.16
N ALA A 43 -12.51 -0.06 -2.87
CA ALA A 43 -11.63 0.94 -2.23
C ALA A 43 -10.15 0.59 -2.42
N LYS A 44 -9.80 -0.71 -2.29
CA LYS A 44 -8.45 -1.21 -2.57
C LYS A 44 -8.03 -1.06 -4.04
N GLY A 45 -8.95 -0.92 -4.98
CA GLY A 45 -8.70 -0.69 -6.41
C GLY A 45 -8.39 0.77 -6.75
N ILE A 46 -8.59 1.72 -5.84
CA ILE A 46 -8.35 3.14 -6.07
C ILE A 46 -6.90 3.49 -5.76
N HIS A 47 -6.16 3.94 -6.76
CA HIS A 47 -4.80 4.46 -6.59
C HIS A 47 -4.83 5.92 -6.08
N ALA A 48 -5.57 6.78 -6.78
CA ALA A 48 -5.67 8.20 -6.43
C ALA A 48 -7.02 8.80 -6.78
N ILE A 49 -7.43 9.87 -6.06
CA ILE A 49 -8.61 10.67 -6.39
C ILE A 49 -8.12 12.10 -6.71
N GLY A 50 -7.91 12.33 -8.01
CA GLY A 50 -7.45 13.58 -8.59
C GLY A 50 -8.56 14.35 -9.31
N ARG A 51 -8.38 14.62 -10.59
CA ARG A 51 -9.44 15.06 -11.53
C ARG A 51 -10.36 13.92 -11.91
N GLN A 52 -9.80 12.74 -12.03
CA GLN A 52 -10.48 11.46 -12.17
C GLN A 52 -10.06 10.55 -11.01
N ILE A 53 -10.73 9.44 -10.83
CA ILE A 53 -10.28 8.36 -9.98
C ILE A 53 -9.35 7.50 -10.82
N GLU A 54 -8.12 7.37 -10.37
CA GLU A 54 -7.11 6.51 -10.97
C GLU A 54 -7.14 5.16 -10.27
N LEU A 55 -7.26 4.08 -11.02
CA LEU A 55 -7.24 2.72 -10.54
C LEU A 55 -5.81 2.16 -10.60
N ILE A 56 -5.55 1.13 -9.79
CA ILE A 56 -4.23 0.45 -9.76
C ILE A 56 -3.85 -0.22 -11.08
N ASN A 57 -4.83 -0.57 -11.91
CA ASN A 57 -4.60 -1.14 -13.23
C ASN A 57 -4.34 -0.07 -14.32
N GLY A 58 -4.24 1.21 -13.94
CA GLY A 58 -4.03 2.34 -14.83
C GLY A 58 -5.31 2.90 -15.49
N GLU A 59 -6.45 2.27 -15.27
CA GLU A 59 -7.72 2.81 -15.77
C GLU A 59 -8.14 4.06 -14.98
N THR A 60 -8.88 4.95 -15.62
CA THR A 60 -9.43 6.15 -14.98
C THR A 60 -10.94 6.16 -15.04
N LEU A 61 -11.58 6.65 -13.99
CA LEU A 61 -13.03 6.79 -13.89
C LEU A 61 -13.43 8.23 -13.58
N ASP A 62 -14.45 8.70 -14.24
CA ASP A 62 -15.06 9.99 -13.93
C ASP A 62 -15.90 9.90 -12.65
N TYR A 63 -16.00 11.01 -11.94
CA TYR A 63 -16.87 11.14 -10.78
C TYR A 63 -17.38 12.58 -10.64
N ALA A 64 -18.41 12.78 -9.84
CA ALA A 64 -18.91 14.12 -9.54
C ALA A 64 -17.93 14.89 -8.66
N HIS A 65 -17.20 15.88 -9.20
CA HIS A 65 -16.15 16.64 -8.50
C HIS A 65 -16.58 17.22 -7.15
N ARG A 66 -17.86 17.59 -6.99
CA ARG A 66 -18.42 18.04 -5.71
C ARG A 66 -18.28 17.01 -4.58
N ARG A 67 -18.16 15.73 -4.93
CA ARG A 67 -18.00 14.61 -3.98
C ARG A 67 -16.54 14.30 -3.64
N LYS A 68 -15.57 15.01 -4.21
CA LYS A 68 -14.14 14.73 -4.05
C LYS A 68 -13.72 14.57 -2.58
N ARG A 69 -14.17 15.50 -1.71
CA ARG A 69 -13.84 15.45 -0.28
C ARG A 69 -14.48 14.24 0.38
N GLU A 70 -15.76 14.01 0.13
CA GLU A 70 -16.51 12.87 0.66
C GLU A 70 -15.85 11.52 0.26
N LEU A 71 -15.54 11.35 -1.03
CA LEU A 71 -14.90 10.12 -1.53
C LEU A 71 -13.51 9.89 -0.91
N LYS A 72 -12.72 10.95 -0.72
CA LYS A 72 -11.43 10.85 -0.03
C LYS A 72 -11.59 10.48 1.45
N GLU A 73 -12.58 11.03 2.12
CA GLU A 73 -12.88 10.71 3.53
C GLU A 73 -13.38 9.25 3.66
N GLN A 74 -14.23 8.80 2.75
CA GLN A 74 -14.73 7.43 2.71
C GLN A 74 -13.60 6.44 2.44
N LEU A 75 -12.75 6.69 1.44
CA LEU A 75 -11.58 5.87 1.15
C LEU A 75 -10.66 5.73 2.37
N ARG A 76 -10.38 6.84 3.06
CA ARG A 76 -9.59 6.83 4.29
C ARG A 76 -10.26 6.06 5.43
N ALA A 77 -11.59 6.12 5.53
CA ALA A 77 -12.34 5.37 6.55
C ALA A 77 -12.24 3.87 6.30
N ASP A 78 -12.38 3.43 5.06
CA ASP A 78 -12.26 2.02 4.67
C ASP A 78 -10.84 1.50 4.93
N TRP A 79 -9.82 2.27 4.61
CA TRP A 79 -8.42 1.89 4.90
C TRP A 79 -8.16 1.76 6.40
N ARG A 80 -8.73 2.67 7.22
CA ARG A 80 -8.65 2.56 8.69
C ARG A 80 -9.33 1.30 9.22
N GLN A 81 -10.48 0.93 8.67
CA GLN A 81 -11.20 -0.27 9.07
C GLN A 81 -10.39 -1.53 8.75
N ILE A 82 -9.75 -1.58 7.58
CA ILE A 82 -8.84 -2.68 7.22
C ILE A 82 -7.65 -2.73 8.19
N ALA A 83 -7.02 -1.60 8.48
CA ALA A 83 -5.91 -1.53 9.44
C ALA A 83 -6.32 -1.97 10.86
N GLN A 84 -7.56 -1.71 11.28
CA GLN A 84 -8.09 -2.18 12.57
C GLN A 84 -8.35 -3.69 12.60
N SER A 85 -8.67 -4.29 11.44
CA SER A 85 -8.95 -5.72 11.33
C SER A 85 -7.69 -6.59 11.15
N LEU A 86 -6.50 -5.99 11.04
CA LEU A 86 -5.25 -6.72 11.03
C LEU A 86 -5.12 -7.46 12.37
N PRO A 87 -5.08 -8.81 12.36
CA PRO A 87 -4.83 -9.56 13.58
C PRO A 87 -3.41 -9.29 14.09
N ASP A 88 -3.12 -9.75 15.32
CA ASP A 88 -1.78 -9.64 15.89
C ASP A 88 -0.73 -10.09 14.88
N SER A 89 0.35 -9.33 14.80
CA SER A 89 1.42 -9.58 13.85
C SER A 89 2.04 -10.96 14.09
N ASP A 90 2.28 -11.69 13.03
CA ASP A 90 3.05 -12.93 13.00
C ASP A 90 4.55 -12.68 12.72
N ALA A 91 4.97 -11.42 12.81
CA ALA A 91 6.34 -10.99 12.58
C ALA A 91 7.29 -11.49 13.69
N PRO A 92 8.57 -11.68 13.38
CA PRO A 92 9.59 -11.97 14.39
C PRO A 92 9.60 -10.96 15.54
N ALA A 93 9.83 -11.42 16.77
CA ALA A 93 9.74 -10.57 17.95
C ALA A 93 11.02 -9.77 18.23
N THR A 94 12.17 -10.29 17.78
CA THR A 94 13.47 -9.69 18.07
C THR A 94 14.28 -9.43 16.79
N ARG A 95 15.28 -8.55 16.88
CA ARG A 95 16.23 -8.31 15.79
C ARG A 95 16.94 -9.59 15.34
N GLU A 96 17.33 -10.44 16.27
CA GLU A 96 18.00 -11.72 16.00
C GLU A 96 17.07 -12.69 15.24
N ASP A 97 15.77 -12.67 15.54
CA ASP A 97 14.78 -13.48 14.83
C ASP A 97 14.57 -12.99 13.40
N TYR A 98 14.53 -11.67 13.17
CA TYR A 98 14.52 -11.11 11.82
C TYR A 98 15.78 -11.48 11.04
N GLN A 99 16.96 -11.37 11.65
CA GLN A 99 18.23 -11.75 11.00
C GLN A 99 18.22 -13.24 10.63
N ARG A 100 17.74 -14.10 11.51
CA ARG A 100 17.62 -15.55 11.23
C ARG A 100 16.61 -15.82 10.11
N HIS A 101 15.48 -15.14 10.12
CA HIS A 101 14.43 -15.29 9.11
C HIS A 101 14.91 -14.90 7.71
N TYR A 102 15.66 -13.81 7.62
CA TYR A 102 16.14 -13.25 6.35
C TYR A 102 17.61 -13.55 6.03
N ALA A 103 18.26 -14.49 6.73
CA ALA A 103 19.68 -14.81 6.57
C ALA A 103 20.09 -15.12 5.10
N SER A 104 19.19 -15.67 4.30
CA SER A 104 19.41 -15.93 2.88
C SER A 104 19.58 -14.66 2.03
N TYR A 105 19.15 -13.52 2.54
CA TYR A 105 19.27 -12.23 1.84
C TYR A 105 20.49 -11.41 2.25
N ASP A 106 21.25 -11.83 3.29
CA ASP A 106 22.40 -11.07 3.80
C ASP A 106 23.45 -10.80 2.70
N SER A 107 23.73 -11.81 1.86
CA SER A 107 24.69 -11.71 0.76
C SER A 107 24.06 -11.45 -0.61
N ALA A 108 22.77 -11.12 -0.66
CA ALA A 108 22.10 -10.83 -1.92
C ALA A 108 22.72 -9.61 -2.63
N PRO A 109 22.85 -9.64 -3.97
CA PRO A 109 23.45 -8.52 -4.73
C PRO A 109 22.50 -7.32 -4.88
N PHE A 110 21.24 -7.45 -4.47
CA PHE A 110 20.24 -6.39 -4.49
C PHE A 110 19.93 -5.90 -3.06
N ALA A 111 19.52 -4.66 -2.95
CA ALA A 111 19.11 -4.09 -1.68
C ALA A 111 17.76 -4.70 -1.26
N PHE A 112 17.70 -5.18 0.00
CA PHE A 112 16.48 -5.75 0.57
C PHE A 112 16.25 -5.25 1.98
N THR A 113 14.99 -4.96 2.30
CA THR A 113 14.54 -4.61 3.66
C THR A 113 13.15 -5.16 3.92
N ASP A 114 12.88 -5.48 5.19
CA ASP A 114 11.53 -5.61 5.74
C ASP A 114 11.24 -4.38 6.60
N ILE A 115 10.13 -3.73 6.34
CA ILE A 115 9.68 -2.55 7.05
C ILE A 115 8.34 -2.78 7.73
N GLU A 116 8.21 -2.32 8.96
CA GLU A 116 6.94 -2.29 9.70
C GLU A 116 6.31 -0.91 9.59
N MET A 117 5.04 -0.86 9.18
CA MET A 117 4.30 0.39 9.04
C MET A 117 3.90 0.96 10.40
N VAL A 118 4.12 2.25 10.59
CA VAL A 118 3.67 2.99 11.78
C VAL A 118 2.38 3.72 11.47
N PHE A 119 1.33 3.43 12.25
CA PHE A 119 0.02 4.05 12.12
C PHE A 119 -0.23 5.03 13.27
N ASN A 120 -0.84 6.17 12.96
CA ASN A 120 -1.29 7.12 13.99
C ASN A 120 -2.60 6.63 14.66
N GLU A 121 -3.08 7.40 15.66
CA GLU A 121 -4.35 7.11 16.36
C GLU A 121 -5.56 7.03 15.42
N LYS A 122 -5.50 7.70 14.27
CA LYS A 122 -6.53 7.66 13.22
C LYS A 122 -6.33 6.50 12.24
N ARG A 123 -5.39 5.59 12.53
CA ARG A 123 -5.05 4.43 11.68
C ARG A 123 -4.64 4.80 10.24
N ALA A 124 -4.01 5.94 10.07
CA ALA A 124 -3.33 6.32 8.84
C ALA A 124 -1.83 6.07 9.00
N ALA A 125 -1.19 5.48 7.98
CA ALA A 125 0.25 5.30 7.98
C ALA A 125 0.93 6.69 7.99
N VAL A 126 1.91 6.85 8.86
CA VAL A 126 2.65 8.11 9.05
C VAL A 126 4.16 7.93 8.95
N ASP A 127 4.65 6.68 9.06
CA ASP A 127 6.08 6.35 9.03
C ASP A 127 6.24 4.85 8.82
N TRP A 128 7.47 4.37 8.77
CA TRP A 128 7.82 2.95 8.87
C TRP A 128 9.12 2.75 9.66
N ILE A 129 9.30 1.57 10.20
CA ILE A 129 10.50 1.16 10.93
C ILE A 129 11.21 0.08 10.12
N PHE A 130 12.52 0.21 9.93
CA PHE A 130 13.34 -0.84 9.35
C PHE A 130 13.52 -1.99 10.35
N ARG A 131 12.89 -3.15 10.09
CA ARG A 131 13.03 -4.33 10.95
C ARG A 131 14.16 -5.24 10.52
N TYR A 132 14.40 -5.31 9.21
CA TYR A 132 15.56 -5.96 8.63
C TYR A 132 16.08 -5.15 7.44
N ALA A 133 17.38 -5.20 7.23
CA ALA A 133 18.05 -4.68 6.05
C ALA A 133 19.34 -5.45 5.80
N ASN A 134 19.70 -5.66 4.53
CA ASN A 134 20.96 -6.27 4.17
C ASN A 134 22.05 -5.22 3.88
N GLU A 135 23.29 -5.67 3.72
CA GLU A 135 24.43 -4.81 3.41
C GLU A 135 24.28 -4.03 2.09
N ALA A 136 23.54 -4.60 1.12
CA ALA A 136 23.29 -3.89 -0.14
C ALA A 136 22.39 -2.67 0.09
N LEU A 137 21.39 -2.75 0.99
CA LEU A 137 20.58 -1.61 1.36
C LEU A 137 21.41 -0.56 2.12
N ALA A 138 22.24 -0.98 3.06
CA ALA A 138 23.11 -0.07 3.81
C ALA A 138 24.00 0.77 2.87
N ARG A 139 24.53 0.15 1.83
CA ARG A 139 25.30 0.86 0.78
C ARG A 139 24.43 1.82 -0.04
N LEU A 140 23.23 1.40 -0.42
CA LEU A 140 22.28 2.23 -1.19
C LEU A 140 21.87 3.46 -0.41
N GLU A 141 21.47 3.28 0.84
CA GLU A 141 21.03 4.35 1.75
C GLU A 141 22.21 5.19 2.31
N LYS A 142 23.44 4.78 2.04
CA LYS A 142 24.68 5.41 2.56
C LYS A 142 24.67 5.53 4.09
N LYS A 143 24.10 4.53 4.75
CA LYS A 143 23.96 4.43 6.22
C LYS A 143 24.35 3.01 6.67
N PRO A 144 25.12 2.87 7.77
CA PRO A 144 25.40 1.55 8.34
C PRO A 144 24.12 0.93 8.93
N LEU A 145 24.06 -0.41 8.95
CA LEU A 145 22.88 -1.17 9.42
C LEU A 145 22.44 -0.78 10.83
N GLU A 146 23.39 -0.44 11.73
CA GLU A 146 23.13 -0.03 13.10
C GLU A 146 22.36 1.29 13.18
N GLN A 147 22.42 2.12 12.13
CA GLN A 147 21.67 3.36 12.03
C GLN A 147 20.32 3.20 11.34
N LEU A 148 20.07 2.06 10.69
CA LEU A 148 18.81 1.75 10.01
C LEU A 148 17.90 0.89 10.89
N ILE A 149 18.42 -0.25 11.38
CA ILE A 149 17.61 -1.25 12.08
C ILE A 149 16.99 -0.69 13.35
N ASP A 150 15.70 -0.97 13.55
CA ASP A 150 14.84 -0.51 14.64
C ASP A 150 14.71 1.03 14.73
N ARG A 151 14.99 1.72 13.62
CA ARG A 151 14.78 3.15 13.49
C ARG A 151 13.64 3.45 12.52
N SER A 152 12.87 4.48 12.84
CA SER A 152 11.88 4.97 11.91
C SER A 152 12.54 5.76 10.79
N PHE A 153 11.94 5.70 9.60
CA PHE A 153 12.49 6.39 8.43
C PHE A 153 12.61 7.90 8.69
N SER A 154 11.58 8.53 9.24
CA SER A 154 11.57 9.96 9.54
C SER A 154 12.65 10.39 10.53
N SER A 155 13.13 9.47 11.40
CA SER A 155 14.23 9.76 12.33
C SER A 155 15.61 9.76 11.67
N ILE A 156 15.72 9.16 10.49
CA ILE A 156 16.97 9.01 9.72
C ILE A 156 17.01 10.01 8.57
N PHE A 157 15.86 10.18 7.89
CA PHE A 157 15.70 11.00 6.70
C PHE A 157 14.63 12.07 6.93
N PRO A 158 15.00 13.36 6.99
CA PRO A 158 14.06 14.43 7.37
C PRO A 158 13.05 14.78 6.26
N ASN A 159 13.29 14.35 5.02
CA ASN A 159 12.51 14.74 3.84
C ASN A 159 11.78 13.54 3.22
N MET A 160 11.00 12.81 4.02
CA MET A 160 10.21 11.69 3.53
C MET A 160 9.20 12.14 2.49
N ASP A 161 9.21 11.49 1.31
CA ASP A 161 8.18 11.68 0.29
C ASP A 161 6.97 10.79 0.58
N ASP A 162 5.79 11.40 0.68
CA ASP A 162 4.51 10.72 0.93
C ASP A 162 4.19 9.63 -0.10
N LYS A 163 4.77 9.66 -1.30
CA LYS A 163 4.54 8.65 -2.34
C LYS A 163 4.99 7.26 -1.88
N TRP A 164 6.15 7.15 -1.25
CA TRP A 164 6.69 5.89 -0.72
C TRP A 164 5.78 5.33 0.38
N LEU A 165 5.40 6.19 1.31
CA LEU A 165 4.50 5.83 2.40
C LEU A 165 3.18 5.22 1.89
N ARG A 166 2.61 5.79 0.82
CA ARG A 166 1.35 5.29 0.24
C ARG A 166 1.48 3.91 -0.41
N VAL A 167 2.59 3.66 -1.09
CA VAL A 167 2.85 2.35 -1.71
C VAL A 167 3.04 1.28 -0.63
N TYR A 168 3.84 1.57 0.39
CA TYR A 168 4.11 0.64 1.48
C TYR A 168 2.87 0.36 2.33
N GLU A 169 2.10 1.41 2.69
CA GLU A 169 0.82 1.28 3.38
C GLU A 169 -0.13 0.34 2.63
N ARG A 170 -0.20 0.50 1.32
CA ARG A 170 -1.06 -0.30 0.47
C ARG A 170 -0.63 -1.76 0.44
N THR A 171 0.65 -2.02 0.26
CA THR A 171 1.21 -3.38 0.30
C THR A 171 0.94 -4.04 1.67
N ALA A 172 1.22 -3.33 2.76
CA ALA A 172 1.06 -3.85 4.11
C ALA A 172 -0.40 -4.13 4.51
N LEU A 173 -1.36 -3.29 4.02
CA LEU A 173 -2.77 -3.42 4.36
C LEU A 173 -3.53 -4.39 3.46
N PHE A 174 -3.21 -4.42 2.17
CA PHE A 174 -4.00 -5.17 1.18
C PHE A 174 -3.31 -6.42 0.64
N GLY A 175 -2.05 -6.66 1.02
CA GLY A 175 -1.28 -7.81 0.58
C GLY A 175 -0.93 -7.77 -0.92
N GLU A 176 -0.85 -6.59 -1.51
CA GLU A 176 -0.55 -6.41 -2.92
C GLU A 176 0.96 -6.35 -3.16
N THR A 177 1.42 -6.94 -4.26
CA THR A 177 2.77 -6.70 -4.76
C THR A 177 2.72 -5.53 -5.75
N LEU A 178 3.51 -4.50 -5.49
CA LEU A 178 3.56 -3.27 -6.28
C LEU A 178 4.98 -3.01 -6.77
N GLU A 179 5.08 -2.46 -7.96
CA GLU A 179 6.34 -1.96 -8.52
C GLU A 179 6.24 -0.44 -8.66
N ILE A 180 7.27 0.28 -8.25
CA ILE A 180 7.38 1.72 -8.40
C ILE A 180 8.77 2.06 -8.95
N ILE A 181 8.81 2.99 -9.90
CA ILE A 181 10.05 3.54 -10.46
C ILE A 181 9.95 5.05 -10.29
N ASP A 182 10.80 5.63 -9.47
CA ASP A 182 10.81 7.08 -9.24
C ASP A 182 12.13 7.52 -8.61
N HIS A 183 12.36 8.83 -8.61
CA HIS A 183 13.49 9.46 -7.95
C HIS A 183 13.26 9.55 -6.43
N SER A 184 14.26 9.10 -5.65
CA SER A 184 14.30 9.28 -4.19
C SER A 184 15.14 10.50 -3.85
N PRO A 185 14.53 11.61 -3.41
CA PRO A 185 15.25 12.81 -3.04
C PRO A 185 16.07 12.63 -1.77
N GLU A 186 15.74 11.66 -0.93
CA GLU A 186 16.39 11.39 0.35
C GLU A 186 17.84 10.92 0.16
N ILE A 187 18.10 10.18 -0.92
CA ILE A 187 19.42 9.63 -1.26
C ILE A 187 19.93 10.11 -2.62
N ASP A 188 19.15 10.98 -3.30
CA ASP A 188 19.45 11.53 -4.64
C ASP A 188 19.73 10.41 -5.66
N THR A 189 18.78 9.49 -5.82
CA THR A 189 18.95 8.31 -6.66
C THR A 189 17.62 7.91 -7.29
N ASP A 190 17.66 7.51 -8.57
CA ASP A 190 16.50 6.88 -9.21
C ASP A 190 16.41 5.43 -8.74
N LEU A 191 15.26 5.05 -8.24
CA LEU A 191 15.01 3.73 -7.68
C LEU A 191 13.91 3.00 -8.45
N LYS A 192 14.12 1.73 -8.66
CA LYS A 192 13.09 0.76 -8.93
C LYS A 192 12.88 -0.06 -7.65
N ILE A 193 11.66 -0.02 -7.11
CA ILE A 193 11.31 -0.74 -5.88
C ILE A 193 10.21 -1.74 -6.19
N ILE A 194 10.40 -2.98 -5.77
CA ILE A 194 9.36 -4.01 -5.76
C ILE A 194 8.96 -4.23 -4.31
N CYS A 195 7.69 -3.90 -4.00
CA CYS A 195 7.10 -4.04 -2.67
C CYS A 195 6.18 -5.27 -2.64
N PHE A 196 6.28 -6.08 -1.62
CA PHE A 196 5.46 -7.27 -1.44
C PHE A 196 5.14 -7.51 0.04
N PRO A 197 3.99 -8.14 0.37
CA PRO A 197 3.63 -8.40 1.76
C PRO A 197 4.56 -9.44 2.37
N THR A 198 4.97 -9.21 3.61
CA THR A 198 5.75 -10.17 4.42
C THR A 198 4.94 -10.65 5.61
N PHE A 199 4.87 -9.83 6.65
CA PHE A 199 4.04 -10.08 7.83
C PHE A 199 2.89 -9.07 7.87
N LYS A 200 1.95 -9.26 8.80
CA LYS A 200 0.83 -8.31 8.96
C LYS A 200 1.32 -6.93 9.38
N GLY A 201 0.96 -5.93 8.59
CA GLY A 201 1.44 -4.56 8.80
C GLY A 201 2.87 -4.31 8.31
N HIS A 202 3.48 -5.29 7.64
CA HIS A 202 4.82 -5.21 7.09
C HIS A 202 4.85 -5.21 5.56
N CYS A 203 5.96 -4.73 5.04
CA CYS A 203 6.26 -4.72 3.61
C CYS A 203 7.72 -5.10 3.38
N GLY A 204 7.96 -6.13 2.58
CA GLY A 204 9.27 -6.42 2.04
C GLY A 204 9.53 -5.54 0.82
N CYS A 205 10.72 -4.96 0.71
CA CYS A 205 11.12 -4.10 -0.40
C CYS A 205 12.44 -4.58 -1.01
N ILE A 206 12.43 -4.81 -2.32
CA ILE A 206 13.64 -5.03 -3.11
C ILE A 206 13.90 -3.76 -3.91
N LEU A 207 15.10 -3.20 -3.78
CA LEU A 207 15.50 -1.93 -4.41
C LEU A 207 16.67 -2.15 -5.38
N PHE A 208 16.56 -1.47 -6.53
CA PHE A 208 17.56 -1.49 -7.61
C PHE A 208 17.95 -0.08 -8.01
#